data_2e4562dc8eb12e06db4e61649efd9471
#
_entry.id   2e4562dc8eb12e06db4e61649efd9471
#
_cell.length_a   1.000
_cell.length_b   1.000
_cell.length_c   1.000
_cell.angle_alpha   90.00
_cell.angle_beta   90.00
_cell.angle_gamma   90.00
#
_symmetry.space_group_name_H-M   'P 1'
#
loop_
_entity.id
_entity.type
_entity.pdbx_description
1 polymer ?
#
loop_
_entity_poly.entity_id
_entity_poly.type
_entity_poly.pdbx_seq_one_letter_code
_entity_poly.pdbx_strand_id
1 'polypeptide(L)'
;TFIRLYERRRDFDVPEKAKSFIYITARNLCLDHLKHQKIKQQYQQTQSVSKAEDPDFLHEITYQETLRILHQAIDTLPPQTRKIILLGLNGKNNNEIAETLNISVNTVKSLKKSAYTNLREQLKDPMLFLLFLLIG
;
A
#
# COMPACT_ATOMS: atom_id res chain seq x y z
N THR A 1 -15.16 5.26 -5.51
CA THR A 1 -14.40 4.50 -6.53
C THR A 1 -15.34 3.85 -7.54
N PHE A 2 -16.34 3.08 -7.11
CA PHE A 2 -17.30 2.39 -8.00
C PHE A 2 -18.17 3.34 -8.82
N ILE A 3 -18.59 4.48 -8.27
CA ILE A 3 -19.35 5.50 -9.01
C ILE A 3 -18.52 6.02 -10.20
N ARG A 4 -17.25 6.39 -9.96
CA ARG A 4 -16.33 6.83 -11.02
C ARG A 4 -16.06 5.76 -12.07
N LEU A 5 -16.00 4.50 -11.67
CA LEU A 5 -15.86 3.37 -12.60
C LEU A 5 -17.10 3.24 -13.48
N TYR A 6 -18.29 3.36 -12.89
CA TYR A 6 -19.56 3.29 -13.62
C TYR A 6 -19.74 4.46 -14.60
N GLU A 7 -19.40 5.69 -14.19
CA GLU A 7 -19.41 6.88 -15.05
C GLU A 7 -18.51 6.71 -16.27
N ARG A 8 -17.35 6.10 -16.10
CA ARG A 8 -16.34 5.86 -17.15
C ARG A 8 -16.37 4.47 -17.76
N ARG A 9 -17.44 3.71 -17.57
CA ARG A 9 -17.55 2.32 -18.06
C ARG A 9 -17.33 2.15 -19.56
N ARG A 10 -17.60 3.18 -20.36
CA ARG A 10 -17.41 3.18 -21.81
C ARG A 10 -15.94 3.36 -22.24
N ASP A 11 -15.07 3.77 -21.32
CA ASP A 11 -13.65 4.00 -21.60
C ASP A 11 -12.84 2.70 -21.47
N PHE A 12 -13.47 1.61 -21.02
CA PHE A 12 -12.79 0.35 -20.74
C PHE A 12 -13.16 -0.72 -21.76
N ASP A 13 -12.28 -0.91 -22.75
CA ASP A 13 -12.46 -1.92 -23.80
C ASP A 13 -12.17 -3.32 -23.30
N VAL A 14 -11.33 -3.44 -22.26
CA VAL A 14 -10.88 -4.71 -21.68
C VAL A 14 -10.91 -4.66 -20.15
N PRO A 15 -11.21 -5.79 -19.47
CA PRO A 15 -11.33 -5.87 -18.02
C PRO A 15 -10.07 -5.40 -17.27
N GLU A 16 -8.88 -5.60 -17.86
CA GLU A 16 -7.60 -5.20 -17.27
C GLU A 16 -7.47 -3.70 -17.10
N LYS A 17 -7.99 -2.91 -18.06
CA LYS A 17 -8.03 -1.44 -17.94
C LYS A 17 -8.95 -0.99 -16.80
N ALA A 18 -10.11 -1.60 -16.66
CA ALA A 18 -11.02 -1.33 -15.56
C ALA A 18 -10.39 -1.68 -14.20
N LYS A 19 -9.71 -2.82 -14.12
CA LYS A 19 -8.98 -3.25 -12.93
C LYS A 19 -7.88 -2.26 -12.55
N SER A 20 -7.05 -1.86 -13.51
CA SER A 20 -6.00 -0.85 -13.30
C SER A 20 -6.56 0.49 -12.85
N PHE A 21 -7.68 0.94 -13.44
CA PHE A 21 -8.35 2.17 -13.04
C PHE A 21 -8.86 2.11 -11.59
N ILE A 22 -9.46 0.98 -11.17
CA ILE A 22 -9.91 0.80 -9.78
C ILE A 22 -8.72 0.89 -8.83
N TYR A 23 -7.61 0.21 -9.13
CA TYR A 23 -6.41 0.24 -8.31
C TYR A 23 -5.84 1.65 -8.16
N ILE A 24 -5.64 2.36 -9.26
CA ILE A 24 -5.09 3.72 -9.26
C ILE A 24 -6.03 4.67 -8.49
N THR A 25 -7.33 4.57 -8.72
CA THR A 25 -8.31 5.44 -8.06
C THR A 25 -8.38 5.16 -6.56
N ALA A 26 -8.42 3.89 -6.15
CA ALA A 26 -8.41 3.51 -4.74
C ALA A 26 -7.12 3.95 -4.05
N ARG A 27 -5.96 3.71 -4.67
CA ARG A 27 -4.66 4.18 -4.16
C ARG A 27 -4.65 5.68 -3.93
N ASN A 28 -5.08 6.46 -4.93
CA ASN A 28 -5.08 7.92 -4.82
C ASN A 28 -6.02 8.40 -3.70
N LEU A 29 -7.21 7.81 -3.55
CA LEU A 29 -8.13 8.14 -2.47
C LEU A 29 -7.53 7.82 -1.09
N CYS A 30 -6.85 6.68 -0.95
CA CYS A 30 -6.17 6.33 0.31
C CYS A 30 -5.02 7.29 0.61
N LEU A 31 -4.20 7.64 -0.38
CA LEU A 31 -3.11 8.62 -0.21
C LEU A 31 -3.64 10.00 0.17
N ASP A 32 -4.73 10.44 -0.45
CA ASP A 32 -5.37 11.71 -0.12
C ASP A 32 -5.93 11.69 1.31
N HIS A 33 -6.55 10.59 1.72
CA HIS A 33 -7.03 10.41 3.08
C HIS A 33 -5.87 10.48 4.11
N LEU A 34 -4.77 9.78 3.86
CA LEU A 34 -3.58 9.82 4.71
C LEU A 34 -2.95 11.21 4.78
N LYS A 35 -2.91 11.96 3.67
CA LYS A 35 -2.46 13.35 3.66
C LYS A 35 -3.35 14.25 4.53
N HIS A 36 -4.68 14.10 4.39
CA HIS A 36 -5.62 14.86 5.20
C HIS A 36 -5.51 14.54 6.69
N GLN A 37 -5.32 13.27 7.06
CA GLN A 37 -5.09 12.88 8.45
C GLN A 37 -3.80 13.49 9.01
N LYS A 38 -2.70 13.45 8.23
CA LYS A 38 -1.42 14.04 8.66
C LYS A 38 -1.51 15.54 8.87
N ILE A 39 -2.23 16.25 8.02
CA ILE A 39 -2.49 17.70 8.17
C ILE A 39 -3.35 17.94 9.41
N LYS A 40 -4.41 17.15 9.62
CA LYS A 40 -5.29 17.25 10.81
C LYS A 40 -4.52 17.01 12.10
N GLN A 41 -3.62 16.03 12.15
CA GLN A 41 -2.76 15.76 13.29
C GLN A 41 -1.79 16.91 13.58
N GLN A 42 -1.22 17.54 12.56
CA GLN A 42 -0.37 18.73 12.73
C GLN A 42 -1.13 19.92 13.30
N TYR A 43 -2.41 20.12 12.91
CA TYR A 43 -3.27 21.15 13.48
C TYR A 43 -3.72 20.84 14.91
N GLN A 44 -3.91 19.57 15.28
CA GLN A 44 -4.32 19.15 16.62
C GLN A 44 -3.18 19.19 17.64
N GLN A 45 -1.94 19.07 17.23
CA GLN A 45 -0.77 19.26 18.12
C GLN A 45 -0.61 20.72 18.59
N THR A 46 -1.31 21.67 17.98
CA THR A 46 -1.30 23.08 18.37
C THR A 46 -2.42 23.45 19.35
N GLN A 47 -3.36 22.54 19.65
CA GLN A 47 -4.41 22.78 20.66
C GLN A 47 -4.54 21.57 21.59
N SER A 48 -4.11 21.77 22.83
CA SER A 48 -4.11 20.81 23.93
C SER A 48 -5.50 20.37 24.36
N VAL A 49 -5.60 19.09 24.70
CA VAL A 49 -6.40 18.45 25.75
C VAL A 49 -7.93 18.48 25.60
N SER A 50 -8.51 17.36 25.18
CA SER A 50 -9.57 16.73 25.97
C SER A 50 -9.71 15.24 25.60
N LYS A 51 -9.72 14.41 26.63
CA LYS A 51 -10.02 12.98 26.59
C LYS A 51 -11.48 12.80 26.19
N ALA A 52 -11.73 12.14 25.06
CA ALA A 52 -12.94 11.41 24.78
C ALA A 52 -12.52 10.16 24.03
N GLU A 53 -13.20 9.04 24.23
CA GLU A 53 -13.00 7.78 23.49
C GLU A 53 -13.19 8.08 22.01
N ASP A 54 -12.06 8.36 21.33
CA ASP A 54 -12.03 8.93 19.99
C ASP A 54 -12.06 7.76 19.00
N PRO A 55 -12.96 7.74 18.01
CA PRO A 55 -12.87 6.81 16.87
C PRO A 55 -11.48 6.79 16.24
N ASP A 56 -10.74 7.90 16.29
CA ASP A 56 -9.36 8.03 15.84
C ASP A 56 -8.38 7.12 16.62
N PHE A 57 -8.62 6.82 17.90
CA PHE A 57 -7.75 5.95 18.70
C PHE A 57 -7.86 4.48 18.28
N LEU A 58 -9.05 3.99 18.01
CA LEU A 58 -9.27 2.64 17.47
C LEU A 58 -8.70 2.51 16.04
N HIS A 59 -8.84 3.53 15.23
CA HIS A 59 -8.22 3.60 13.91
C HIS A 59 -6.70 3.54 13.96
N GLU A 60 -6.10 4.26 14.90
CA GLU A 60 -4.63 4.27 15.08
C GLU A 60 -4.12 2.90 15.54
N ILE A 61 -4.78 2.26 16.52
CA ILE A 61 -4.43 0.90 16.99
C ILE A 61 -4.55 -0.11 15.84
N THR A 62 -5.64 -0.06 15.08
CA THR A 62 -5.87 -0.96 13.94
C THR A 62 -4.82 -0.75 12.86
N TYR A 63 -4.44 0.50 12.59
CA TYR A 63 -3.41 0.85 11.63
C TYR A 63 -2.03 0.33 12.04
N GLN A 64 -1.64 0.55 13.30
CA GLN A 64 -0.36 0.08 13.84
C GLN A 64 -0.29 -1.45 13.85
N GLU A 65 -1.37 -2.15 14.21
CA GLU A 65 -1.43 -3.61 14.17
C GLU A 65 -1.34 -4.14 12.73
N THR A 66 -2.00 -3.49 11.80
CA THR A 66 -1.92 -3.82 10.36
C THR A 66 -0.49 -3.68 9.83
N LEU A 67 0.19 -2.58 10.18
CA LEU A 67 1.60 -2.38 9.82
C LEU A 67 2.51 -3.46 10.44
N ARG A 68 2.25 -3.82 11.70
CA ARG A 68 3.01 -4.88 12.39
C ARG A 68 2.88 -6.22 11.68
N ILE A 69 1.67 -6.62 11.32
CA ILE A 69 1.40 -7.88 10.59
C ILE A 69 2.09 -7.86 9.22
N LEU A 70 2.00 -6.73 8.52
CA LEU A 70 2.65 -6.55 7.22
C LEU A 70 4.18 -6.66 7.32
N HIS A 71 4.79 -5.98 8.29
CA HIS A 71 6.23 -6.06 8.51
C HIS A 71 6.68 -7.48 8.85
N GLN A 72 5.94 -8.19 9.71
CA GLN A 72 6.23 -9.58 10.03
C GLN A 72 6.18 -10.49 8.78
N ALA A 73 5.18 -10.31 7.92
CA ALA A 73 5.09 -11.06 6.67
C ALA A 73 6.26 -10.74 5.71
N ILE A 74 6.66 -9.48 5.61
CA ILE A 74 7.81 -9.06 4.79
C ILE A 74 9.12 -9.65 5.35
N ASP A 75 9.25 -9.77 6.66
CA ASP A 75 10.44 -10.32 7.32
C ASP A 75 10.65 -11.81 7.03
N THR A 76 9.62 -12.53 6.64
CA THR A 76 9.73 -13.94 6.21
C THR A 76 10.28 -14.11 4.80
N LEU A 77 10.31 -13.04 4.00
CA LEU A 77 10.81 -13.10 2.62
C LEU A 77 12.34 -13.31 2.58
N PRO A 78 12.86 -13.96 1.52
CA PRO A 78 14.29 -14.05 1.29
C PRO A 78 14.96 -12.65 1.31
N PRO A 79 16.21 -12.52 1.80
CA PRO A 79 16.83 -11.22 2.07
C PRO A 79 16.83 -10.24 0.87
N GLN A 80 17.11 -10.74 -0.34
CA GLN A 80 17.12 -9.93 -1.55
C GLN A 80 15.72 -9.47 -1.93
N THR A 81 14.75 -10.37 -1.85
CA THR A 81 13.33 -10.09 -2.13
C THR A 81 12.79 -9.06 -1.13
N ARG A 82 13.10 -9.21 0.16
CA ARG A 82 12.74 -8.26 1.22
C ARG A 82 13.26 -6.85 0.91
N LYS A 83 14.54 -6.72 0.53
CA LYS A 83 15.13 -5.42 0.15
C LYS A 83 14.38 -4.77 -1.01
N ILE A 84 14.01 -5.55 -2.03
CA ILE A 84 13.24 -5.06 -3.19
C ILE A 84 11.88 -4.53 -2.74
N ILE A 85 11.16 -5.26 -1.88
CA ILE A 85 9.86 -4.84 -1.37
C ILE A 85 9.99 -3.57 -0.53
N LEU A 86 10.94 -3.50 0.40
CA LEU A 86 11.15 -2.32 1.23
C LEU A 86 11.53 -1.07 0.41
N LEU A 87 12.36 -1.22 -0.61
CA LEU A 87 12.69 -0.12 -1.52
C LEU A 87 11.46 0.35 -2.31
N GLY A 88 10.59 -0.58 -2.73
CA GLY A 88 9.32 -0.27 -3.37
C GLY A 88 8.35 0.47 -2.44
N LEU A 89 8.26 0.07 -1.17
CA LEU A 89 7.46 0.75 -0.14
C LEU A 89 7.96 2.18 0.12
N ASN A 90 9.27 2.40 0.00
CA ASN A 90 9.88 3.73 0.08
C ASN A 90 9.72 4.58 -1.20
N GLY A 91 8.91 4.12 -2.16
CA GLY A 91 8.55 4.87 -3.36
C GLY A 91 9.51 4.71 -4.54
N LYS A 92 10.53 3.85 -4.45
CA LYS A 92 11.43 3.58 -5.57
C LYS A 92 10.75 2.76 -6.66
N ASN A 93 10.92 3.17 -7.90
CA ASN A 93 10.47 2.43 -9.06
C ASN A 93 11.40 1.24 -9.38
N ASN A 94 11.00 0.38 -10.32
CA ASN A 94 11.76 -0.84 -10.62
C ASN A 94 13.15 -0.56 -11.20
N ASN A 95 13.36 0.54 -11.93
CA ASN A 95 14.65 0.91 -12.47
C ASN A 95 15.60 1.36 -11.34
N GLU A 96 15.12 2.23 -10.45
CA GLU A 96 15.87 2.69 -9.27
C GLU A 96 16.25 1.56 -8.33
N ILE A 97 15.35 0.58 -8.16
CA ILE A 97 15.63 -0.63 -7.36
C ILE A 97 16.72 -1.47 -8.03
N ALA A 98 16.61 -1.68 -9.34
CA ALA A 98 17.59 -2.42 -10.13
C ALA A 98 18.98 -1.80 -10.03
N GLU A 99 19.09 -0.48 -10.18
CA GLU A 99 20.33 0.27 -9.99
C GLU A 99 20.86 0.17 -8.56
N THR A 100 20.01 0.40 -7.55
CA THR A 100 20.41 0.35 -6.13
C THR A 100 20.98 -1.02 -5.73
N LEU A 101 20.42 -2.10 -6.28
CA LEU A 101 20.81 -3.48 -5.93
C LEU A 101 21.78 -4.10 -6.95
N ASN A 102 22.12 -3.39 -8.00
CA ASN A 102 22.96 -3.85 -9.11
C ASN A 102 22.46 -5.17 -9.74
N ILE A 103 21.18 -5.22 -10.07
CA ILE A 103 20.50 -6.35 -10.71
C ILE A 103 19.66 -5.87 -11.89
N SER A 104 19.20 -6.80 -12.73
CA SER A 104 18.36 -6.44 -13.88
C SER A 104 16.94 -6.05 -13.43
N VAL A 105 16.29 -5.16 -14.19
CA VAL A 105 14.90 -4.78 -13.99
C VAL A 105 13.97 -6.00 -14.08
N ASN A 106 14.31 -6.96 -14.95
CA ASN A 106 13.55 -8.21 -15.07
C ASN A 106 13.66 -9.06 -13.79
N THR A 107 14.85 -9.10 -13.17
CA THR A 107 15.04 -9.74 -11.87
C THR A 107 14.19 -9.07 -10.79
N VAL A 108 14.16 -7.74 -10.73
CA VAL A 108 13.29 -7.00 -9.81
C VAL A 108 11.81 -7.39 -10.00
N LYS A 109 11.32 -7.39 -11.25
CA LYS A 109 9.94 -7.76 -11.56
C LYS A 109 9.62 -9.20 -11.16
N SER A 110 10.52 -10.14 -11.44
CA SER A 110 10.34 -11.55 -11.09
C SER A 110 10.29 -11.76 -9.58
N LEU A 111 11.23 -11.16 -8.83
CA LEU A 111 11.27 -11.25 -7.37
C LEU A 111 10.09 -10.55 -6.71
N LYS A 112 9.62 -9.42 -7.24
CA LYS A 112 8.38 -8.79 -6.79
C LYS A 112 7.18 -9.71 -6.99
N LYS A 113 7.05 -10.33 -8.15
CA LYS A 113 5.95 -11.28 -8.42
C LYS A 113 5.94 -12.44 -7.43
N SER A 114 7.10 -13.03 -7.18
CA SER A 114 7.25 -14.11 -6.19
C SER A 114 6.91 -13.64 -4.77
N ALA A 115 7.38 -12.44 -4.38
CA ALA A 115 7.04 -11.85 -3.10
C ALA A 115 5.53 -11.65 -2.92
N TYR A 116 4.86 -11.11 -3.93
CA TYR A 116 3.42 -10.86 -3.87
C TYR A 116 2.61 -12.17 -3.75
N THR A 117 3.03 -13.24 -4.42
CA THR A 117 2.41 -14.56 -4.26
C THR A 117 2.56 -15.06 -2.83
N ASN A 118 3.77 -15.01 -2.28
CA ASN A 118 4.07 -15.45 -0.92
C ASN A 118 3.31 -14.63 0.13
N LEU A 119 3.35 -13.31 0.01
CA LEU A 119 2.64 -12.40 0.93
C LEU A 119 1.12 -12.60 0.87
N ARG A 120 0.56 -12.85 -0.31
CA ARG A 120 -0.86 -13.16 -0.47
C ARG A 120 -1.27 -14.45 0.25
N GLU A 121 -0.42 -15.45 0.24
CA GLU A 121 -0.67 -16.71 0.95
C GLU A 121 -0.57 -16.54 2.47
N GLN A 122 0.36 -15.71 2.94
CA GLN A 122 0.58 -15.44 4.36
C GLN A 122 -0.48 -14.49 4.95
N LEU A 123 -0.80 -13.43 4.22
CA LEU A 123 -1.84 -12.48 4.57
C LEU A 123 -3.19 -13.06 4.16
N LYS A 124 -3.71 -14.00 4.92
CA LYS A 124 -4.99 -14.70 4.66
C LYS A 124 -6.18 -13.75 4.50
N ASP A 125 -6.06 -12.52 4.99
CA ASP A 125 -7.05 -11.47 4.83
C ASP A 125 -6.78 -10.71 3.52
N PRO A 126 -7.71 -10.78 2.53
CA PRO A 126 -7.58 -10.03 1.28
C PRO A 126 -7.50 -8.51 1.48
N MET A 127 -7.99 -8.00 2.61
CA MET A 127 -7.96 -6.58 2.94
C MET A 127 -6.53 -6.12 3.31
N LEU A 128 -5.78 -6.94 4.06
CA LEU A 128 -4.36 -6.69 4.39
C LEU A 128 -3.49 -6.73 3.14
N PHE A 129 -3.77 -7.66 2.22
CA PHE A 129 -3.06 -7.75 0.96
C PHE A 129 -3.36 -6.56 0.03
N LEU A 130 -4.61 -6.10 0.00
CA LEU A 130 -4.97 -4.87 -0.74
C LEU A 130 -4.28 -3.63 -0.16
N LEU A 131 -4.21 -3.49 1.16
CA LEU A 131 -3.46 -2.42 1.82
C LEU A 131 -1.98 -2.46 1.44
N PHE A 132 -1.36 -3.63 1.42
CA PHE A 132 0.02 -3.80 0.97
C PHE A 132 0.21 -3.35 -0.49
N LEU A 133 -0.69 -3.71 -1.40
CA LEU A 133 -0.65 -3.28 -2.79
C LEU A 133 -0.87 -1.77 -2.95
N LEU A 134 -1.60 -1.13 -2.04
CA LEU A 134 -1.87 0.31 -2.06
C LEU A 134 -0.69 1.13 -1.54
N ILE A 135 0.09 0.58 -0.61
CA ILE A 135 1.27 1.23 -0.04
C ILE A 135 2.51 1.03 -0.95
N GLY A 136 2.58 -0.10 -1.64
CA GLY A 136 3.66 -0.47 -2.57
C GLY A 136 3.38 -0.11 -3.99
#